data_27608f2c7cd16632ee16947d9b2f0ff1
#
_entry.id   27608f2c7cd16632ee16947d9b2f0ff1
#
_cell.length_a   1.000
_cell.length_b   1.000
_cell.length_c   1.000
_cell.angle_alpha   90.00
_cell.angle_beta   90.00
_cell.angle_gamma   90.00
#
_symmetry.space_group_name_H-M   'P 1'
#
loop_
_entity.id
_entity.type
_entity.pdbx_description
1 polymer ?
#
loop_
_entity_poly.entity_id
_entity_poly.type
_entity_poly.pdbx_seq_one_letter_code
_entity_poly.pdbx_strand_id
1 'polypeptide(L)'
;MARAISGQGSGRQTDNSSAKASGTILSLVGSGRARSRSALTELSGFSRATVYQKLAGLIDAGLIRETEETLPSGGRPTRTLDLNRDFAVVLCADIGEQHIRVALTDLQPHILAEKSETFDILRGPAVVLEWIEQQFEALLKAAGKTTRNVLGIGIGLPAPVDYANGRVVGPSVMVGWDNFEIRQHLEDRFGVPVYAENDVNLLTLADHRLRRPTVSEMVFVKVGTGIG
;
A
#
# COMPACT_ATOMS: atom_id res chain seq x y z
N MET A 1 -43.16 -3.79 -32.69
CA MET A 1 -42.00 -2.90 -32.90
C MET A 1 -41.44 -2.53 -31.55
N ALA A 2 -40.37 -3.19 -31.11
CA ALA A 2 -39.65 -2.86 -29.89
C ALA A 2 -38.18 -2.66 -30.29
N ARG A 3 -37.67 -1.43 -30.13
CA ARG A 3 -36.26 -1.07 -30.33
C ARG A 3 -35.48 -1.41 -29.08
N ALA A 4 -34.52 -2.29 -29.20
CA ALA A 4 -33.51 -2.58 -28.19
C ALA A 4 -32.61 -1.35 -28.00
N ILE A 5 -32.40 -0.94 -26.74
CA ILE A 5 -31.41 0.05 -26.35
C ILE A 5 -30.16 -0.74 -25.91
N SER A 6 -29.20 -0.88 -26.83
CA SER A 6 -27.86 -1.35 -26.56
C SER A 6 -26.96 -0.12 -26.37
N GLY A 7 -26.38 0.07 -25.18
CA GLY A 7 -25.43 1.16 -24.98
C GLY A 7 -25.08 1.47 -23.53
N GLN A 8 -24.52 0.50 -22.78
CA GLN A 8 -23.84 0.81 -21.52
C GLN A 8 -22.77 -0.26 -21.22
N GLY A 9 -21.72 -0.33 -22.01
CA GLY A 9 -20.62 -1.29 -21.81
C GLY A 9 -19.21 -0.73 -21.94
N SER A 10 -19.02 0.44 -22.54
CA SER A 10 -17.66 0.90 -22.90
C SER A 10 -16.98 1.77 -21.83
N GLY A 11 -17.72 2.46 -20.97
CA GLY A 11 -17.15 3.37 -19.98
C GLY A 11 -16.40 2.66 -18.85
N ARG A 12 -16.91 1.54 -18.33
CA ARG A 12 -16.29 0.81 -17.20
C ARG A 12 -15.02 0.05 -17.57
N GLN A 13 -14.89 -0.44 -18.79
CA GLN A 13 -13.68 -1.14 -19.24
C GLN A 13 -12.51 -0.18 -19.51
N THR A 14 -12.77 1.01 -20.03
CA THR A 14 -11.75 2.03 -20.27
C THR A 14 -11.22 2.63 -18.97
N ASP A 15 -12.06 2.82 -17.96
CA ASP A 15 -11.65 3.30 -16.64
C ASP A 15 -10.74 2.30 -15.92
N ASN A 16 -11.09 1.02 -15.95
CA ASN A 16 -10.30 -0.03 -15.30
C ASN A 16 -8.92 -0.22 -15.98
N SER A 17 -8.86 -0.14 -17.32
CA SER A 17 -7.61 -0.18 -18.09
C SER A 17 -6.74 1.05 -17.80
N SER A 18 -7.35 2.22 -17.67
CA SER A 18 -6.69 3.48 -17.36
C SER A 18 -6.08 3.47 -15.95
N ALA A 19 -6.84 3.03 -14.95
CA ALA A 19 -6.40 2.89 -13.56
C ALA A 19 -5.25 1.88 -13.44
N LYS A 20 -5.35 0.74 -14.13
CA LYS A 20 -4.31 -0.30 -14.18
C LYS A 20 -2.99 0.25 -14.74
N ALA A 21 -3.04 1.03 -15.81
CA ALA A 21 -1.84 1.60 -16.41
C ALA A 21 -1.16 2.60 -15.46
N SER A 22 -1.91 3.47 -14.80
CA SER A 22 -1.37 4.40 -13.79
C SER A 22 -0.75 3.65 -12.60
N GLY A 23 -1.42 2.61 -12.09
CA GLY A 23 -0.91 1.77 -11.01
C GLY A 23 0.39 1.05 -11.38
N THR A 24 0.51 0.53 -12.60
CA THR A 24 1.74 -0.09 -13.10
C THR A 24 2.89 0.91 -13.14
N ILE A 25 2.66 2.13 -13.64
CA ILE A 25 3.68 3.19 -13.69
C ILE A 25 4.11 3.58 -12.27
N LEU A 26 3.16 3.81 -11.36
CA LEU A 26 3.45 4.11 -9.95
C LEU A 26 4.29 3.01 -9.29
N SER A 27 3.94 1.74 -9.51
CA SER A 27 4.68 0.60 -8.98
C SER A 27 6.11 0.52 -9.51
N LEU A 28 6.32 0.76 -10.81
CA LEU A 28 7.64 0.75 -11.42
C LEU A 28 8.53 1.90 -10.93
N VAL A 29 7.97 3.10 -10.78
CA VAL A 29 8.69 4.25 -10.22
C VAL A 29 8.96 4.04 -8.74
N GLY A 30 7.95 3.66 -7.96
CA GLY A 30 8.05 3.47 -6.51
C GLY A 30 9.02 2.37 -6.09
N SER A 31 9.15 1.31 -6.89
CA SER A 31 10.15 0.26 -6.68
C SER A 31 11.56 0.62 -7.19
N GLY A 32 11.74 1.79 -7.77
CA GLY A 32 13.01 2.22 -8.38
C GLY A 32 13.40 1.46 -9.65
N ARG A 33 12.56 0.54 -10.13
CA ARG A 33 12.82 -0.26 -11.34
C ARG A 33 12.81 0.57 -12.63
N ALA A 34 12.02 1.63 -12.67
CA ALA A 34 11.95 2.54 -13.80
C ALA A 34 12.09 3.98 -13.35
N ARG A 35 13.28 4.56 -13.53
CA ARG A 35 13.58 5.95 -13.19
C ARG A 35 13.60 6.88 -14.41
N SER A 36 13.19 6.39 -15.58
CA SER A 36 13.11 7.19 -16.81
C SER A 36 11.90 6.81 -17.66
N ARG A 37 11.48 7.71 -18.56
CA ARG A 37 10.38 7.45 -19.50
C ARG A 37 10.66 6.26 -20.43
N SER A 38 11.90 6.08 -20.84
CA SER A 38 12.32 4.93 -21.66
C SER A 38 12.19 3.61 -20.89
N ALA A 39 12.71 3.55 -19.67
CA ALA A 39 12.58 2.38 -18.80
C ALA A 39 11.11 2.05 -18.49
N LEU A 40 10.27 3.08 -18.27
CA LEU A 40 8.83 2.87 -18.11
C LEU A 40 8.18 2.24 -19.33
N THR A 41 8.54 2.70 -20.53
CA THR A 41 8.01 2.13 -21.78
C THR A 41 8.43 0.67 -21.96
N GLU A 42 9.69 0.37 -21.70
CA GLU A 42 10.27 -0.96 -21.82
C GLU A 42 9.65 -1.95 -20.80
N LEU A 43 9.60 -1.56 -19.53
CA LEU A 43 9.19 -2.47 -18.45
C LEU A 43 7.69 -2.59 -18.29
N SER A 44 6.91 -1.57 -18.66
CA SER A 44 5.44 -1.63 -18.55
C SER A 44 4.77 -2.36 -19.71
N GLY A 45 5.44 -2.46 -20.86
CA GLY A 45 4.86 -3.00 -22.10
C GLY A 45 3.82 -2.05 -22.74
N PHE A 46 3.64 -0.83 -22.21
CA PHE A 46 2.71 0.14 -22.79
C PHE A 46 3.36 0.92 -23.93
N SER A 47 2.51 1.46 -24.84
CA SER A 47 2.99 2.37 -25.87
C SER A 47 3.61 3.64 -25.27
N ARG A 48 4.54 4.27 -25.97
CA ARG A 48 5.10 5.58 -25.56
C ARG A 48 4.02 6.61 -25.27
N ALA A 49 3.00 6.69 -26.12
CA ALA A 49 1.89 7.63 -25.94
C ALA A 49 1.15 7.38 -24.62
N THR A 50 0.84 6.12 -24.29
CA THR A 50 0.20 5.74 -23.03
C THR A 50 1.05 6.11 -21.82
N VAL A 51 2.35 5.78 -21.87
CA VAL A 51 3.30 6.11 -20.77
C VAL A 51 3.35 7.61 -20.55
N TYR A 52 3.53 8.39 -21.62
CA TYR A 52 3.63 9.85 -21.52
C TYR A 52 2.35 10.47 -20.96
N GLN A 53 1.19 10.06 -21.47
CA GLN A 53 -0.10 10.55 -20.99
C GLN A 53 -0.33 10.24 -19.50
N LYS A 54 -0.09 8.98 -19.08
CA LYS A 54 -0.31 8.57 -17.70
C LYS A 54 0.70 9.20 -16.76
N LEU A 55 1.97 9.26 -17.16
CA LEU A 55 3.01 9.90 -16.38
C LEU A 55 2.74 11.40 -16.19
N ALA A 56 2.32 12.12 -17.24
CA ALA A 56 1.93 13.52 -17.12
C ALA A 56 0.82 13.71 -16.07
N GLY A 57 -0.25 12.91 -16.13
CA GLY A 57 -1.31 12.97 -15.11
C GLY A 57 -0.84 12.67 -13.70
N LEU A 58 0.13 11.76 -13.52
CA LEU A 58 0.70 11.46 -12.20
C LEU A 58 1.62 12.56 -11.68
N ILE A 59 2.33 13.24 -12.56
CA ILE A 59 3.15 14.42 -12.23
C ILE A 59 2.24 15.60 -11.90
N ASP A 60 1.23 15.88 -12.70
CA ASP A 60 0.25 16.96 -12.48
C ASP A 60 -0.52 16.76 -11.18
N ALA A 61 -0.83 15.50 -10.84
CA ALA A 61 -1.41 15.13 -9.55
C ALA A 61 -0.43 15.21 -8.37
N GLY A 62 0.86 15.45 -8.62
CA GLY A 62 1.89 15.55 -7.59
C GLY A 62 2.39 14.22 -7.02
N LEU A 63 1.96 13.07 -7.56
CA LEU A 63 2.37 11.73 -7.10
C LEU A 63 3.79 11.34 -7.51
N ILE A 64 4.20 11.78 -8.71
CA ILE A 64 5.54 11.58 -9.24
C ILE A 64 6.18 12.96 -9.45
N ARG A 65 7.47 13.07 -9.21
CA ARG A 65 8.28 14.25 -9.49
C ARG A 65 9.46 13.92 -10.39
N GLU A 66 9.87 14.87 -11.19
CA GLU A 66 11.17 14.85 -11.85
C GLU A 66 12.22 15.36 -10.87
N THR A 67 13.30 14.61 -10.71
CA THR A 67 14.40 15.01 -9.84
C THR A 67 15.47 15.77 -10.64
N GLU A 68 16.37 16.44 -9.94
CA GLU A 68 17.51 17.10 -10.58
C GLU A 68 18.59 16.11 -11.03
N GLU A 69 18.56 14.88 -10.52
CA GLU A 69 19.45 13.82 -10.94
C GLU A 69 19.18 13.44 -12.39
N THR A 70 20.23 13.33 -13.18
CA THR A 70 20.15 12.98 -14.59
C THR A 70 20.82 11.64 -14.88
N LEU A 71 20.18 10.84 -15.72
CA LEU A 71 20.77 9.60 -16.23
C LEU A 71 21.44 9.85 -17.58
N PRO A 72 22.65 9.29 -17.80
CA PRO A 72 23.26 9.27 -19.12
C PRO A 72 22.35 8.50 -20.08
N SER A 73 21.90 9.15 -21.16
CA SER A 73 20.95 8.55 -22.12
C SER A 73 21.50 8.43 -23.55
N GLY A 74 22.82 8.50 -23.73
CA GLY A 74 23.42 8.53 -25.08
C GLY A 74 23.09 9.78 -25.89
N GLY A 75 22.41 10.77 -25.26
CA GLY A 75 22.00 12.05 -25.83
C GLY A 75 21.92 13.11 -24.74
N ARG A 76 20.91 14.02 -24.82
CA ARG A 76 20.66 15.01 -23.76
C ARG A 76 20.31 14.31 -22.45
N PRO A 77 20.97 14.66 -21.32
CA PRO A 77 20.66 14.07 -20.00
C PRO A 77 19.17 14.16 -19.70
N THR A 78 18.60 13.04 -19.24
CA THR A 78 17.16 12.96 -18.90
C THR A 78 17.02 12.99 -17.39
N ARG A 79 16.15 13.87 -16.86
CA ARG A 79 15.80 13.92 -15.45
C ARG A 79 15.21 12.60 -15.00
N THR A 80 15.54 12.17 -13.79
CA THR A 80 14.99 10.95 -13.23
C THR A 80 13.61 11.18 -12.64
N LEU A 81 12.84 10.10 -12.57
CA LEU A 81 11.50 10.06 -12.00
C LEU A 81 11.57 9.42 -10.60
N ASP A 82 10.85 10.00 -9.67
CA ASP A 82 10.72 9.46 -8.30
C ASP A 82 9.31 9.73 -7.77
N LEU A 83 8.88 8.94 -6.78
CA LEU A 83 7.67 9.26 -6.04
C LEU A 83 7.87 10.55 -5.24
N ASN A 84 6.84 11.37 -5.19
CA ASN A 84 6.85 12.54 -4.32
C ASN A 84 6.59 12.11 -2.87
N ARG A 85 7.64 12.05 -2.07
CA ARG A 85 7.60 11.61 -0.66
C ARG A 85 6.70 12.49 0.21
N ASP A 86 6.56 13.77 -0.16
CA ASP A 86 5.79 14.73 0.62
C ASP A 86 4.31 14.74 0.25
N PHE A 87 3.91 13.99 -0.79
CA PHE A 87 2.55 13.97 -1.31
C PHE A 87 1.55 13.44 -0.28
N ALA A 88 1.87 12.28 0.32
CA ALA A 88 1.00 11.62 1.29
C ALA A 88 1.82 10.75 2.23
N VAL A 89 1.18 10.27 3.26
CA VAL A 89 1.71 9.31 4.23
C VAL A 89 0.83 8.07 4.29
N VAL A 90 1.40 6.97 4.77
CA VAL A 90 0.69 5.72 5.03
C VAL A 90 0.82 5.39 6.51
N LEU A 91 -0.28 5.00 7.13
CA LEU A 91 -0.30 4.47 8.49
C LEU A 91 -0.19 2.95 8.45
N CYS A 92 0.65 2.39 9.29
CA CYS A 92 0.87 0.95 9.37
C CYS A 92 0.73 0.48 10.81
N ALA A 93 0.10 -0.68 11.03
CA ALA A 93 0.15 -1.39 12.29
C ALA A 93 0.54 -2.86 12.07
N ASP A 94 1.48 -3.34 12.88
CA ASP A 94 1.89 -4.73 12.99
C ASP A 94 1.43 -5.22 14.36
N ILE A 95 0.45 -6.10 14.37
CA ILE A 95 -0.16 -6.66 15.58
C ILE A 95 0.44 -8.04 15.79
N GLY A 96 1.21 -8.21 16.83
CA GLY A 96 1.69 -9.51 17.31
C GLY A 96 0.86 -10.01 18.49
N GLU A 97 1.14 -11.21 18.96
CA GLU A 97 0.45 -11.80 20.12
C GLU A 97 0.66 -10.99 21.40
N GLN A 98 1.85 -10.43 21.59
CA GLN A 98 2.26 -9.74 22.83
C GLN A 98 2.84 -8.35 22.57
N HIS A 99 2.75 -7.84 21.37
CA HIS A 99 3.24 -6.51 21.03
C HIS A 99 2.43 -5.91 19.89
N ILE A 100 2.37 -4.60 19.87
CA ILE A 100 1.85 -3.84 18.74
C ILE A 100 2.90 -2.82 18.34
N ARG A 101 3.13 -2.70 17.04
CA ARG A 101 3.96 -1.66 16.47
C ARG A 101 3.14 -0.85 15.48
N VAL A 102 3.17 0.45 15.62
CA VAL A 102 2.54 1.37 14.67
C VAL A 102 3.59 2.27 14.06
N ALA A 103 3.40 2.62 12.80
CA ALA A 103 4.32 3.48 12.07
C ALA A 103 3.59 4.44 11.14
N LEU A 104 4.19 5.60 10.92
CA LEU A 104 3.90 6.54 9.86
C LEU A 104 5.02 6.45 8.82
N THR A 105 4.68 6.23 7.56
CA THR A 105 5.66 6.14 6.48
C THR A 105 5.37 7.13 5.36
N ASP A 106 6.38 7.45 4.54
CA ASP A 106 6.19 8.07 3.25
C ASP A 106 5.74 7.03 2.19
N LEU A 107 5.58 7.46 0.93
CA LEU A 107 5.20 6.58 -0.18
C LEU A 107 6.34 5.65 -0.65
N GLN A 108 7.58 5.83 -0.15
CA GLN A 108 8.74 4.97 -0.40
C GLN A 108 9.10 4.11 0.82
N PRO A 109 8.15 3.63 1.58
CA PRO A 109 8.08 3.07 2.93
C PRO A 109 9.26 3.40 3.86
N HIS A 110 9.73 4.67 3.87
CA HIS A 110 10.62 5.13 4.91
C HIS A 110 9.81 5.45 6.16
N ILE A 111 10.21 4.92 7.28
CA ILE A 111 9.56 5.18 8.56
C ILE A 111 9.87 6.63 8.98
N LEU A 112 8.84 7.46 9.06
CA LEU A 112 8.92 8.85 9.50
C LEU A 112 8.80 8.96 11.02
N ALA A 113 7.95 8.12 11.61
CA ALA A 113 7.78 7.98 13.04
C ALA A 113 7.20 6.60 13.35
N GLU A 114 7.52 6.06 14.51
CA GLU A 114 7.00 4.77 14.96
C GLU A 114 6.85 4.71 16.47
N LYS A 115 5.99 3.80 16.93
CA LYS A 115 5.86 3.43 18.32
C LYS A 115 5.63 1.93 18.43
N SER A 116 6.25 1.28 19.42
CA SER A 116 6.02 -0.11 19.76
C SER A 116 5.70 -0.21 21.24
N GLU A 117 4.80 -1.11 21.59
CA GLU A 117 4.40 -1.36 22.97
C GLU A 117 4.10 -2.83 23.19
N THR A 118 4.41 -3.34 24.39
CA THR A 118 3.94 -4.64 24.82
C THR A 118 2.45 -4.58 25.05
N PHE A 119 1.71 -5.40 24.33
CA PHE A 119 0.25 -5.38 24.34
C PHE A 119 -0.30 -6.80 24.21
N ASP A 120 -1.24 -7.14 25.05
CA ASP A 120 -1.92 -8.44 24.99
C ASP A 120 -3.11 -8.36 24.02
N ILE A 121 -3.02 -9.08 22.92
CA ILE A 121 -4.06 -9.15 21.88
C ILE A 121 -5.37 -9.77 22.40
N LEU A 122 -5.29 -10.57 23.48
CA LEU A 122 -6.48 -11.19 24.10
C LEU A 122 -7.41 -10.19 24.79
N ARG A 123 -6.98 -8.92 24.91
CA ARG A 123 -7.87 -7.83 25.36
C ARG A 123 -9.01 -7.53 24.38
N GLY A 124 -8.97 -8.15 23.21
CA GLY A 124 -10.00 -8.08 22.19
C GLY A 124 -9.87 -6.90 21.21
N PRO A 125 -10.59 -6.96 20.07
CA PRO A 125 -10.43 -6.02 18.97
C PRO A 125 -10.70 -4.57 19.35
N ALA A 126 -11.73 -4.28 20.11
CA ALA A 126 -12.09 -2.91 20.47
C ALA A 126 -10.96 -2.18 21.22
N VAL A 127 -10.37 -2.84 22.22
CA VAL A 127 -9.30 -2.24 23.05
C VAL A 127 -8.00 -2.08 22.23
N VAL A 128 -7.68 -3.08 21.40
CA VAL A 128 -6.49 -3.04 20.55
C VAL A 128 -6.61 -1.93 19.49
N LEU A 129 -7.75 -1.85 18.81
CA LEU A 129 -7.95 -0.86 17.75
C LEU A 129 -8.05 0.56 18.31
N GLU A 130 -8.69 0.75 19.45
CA GLU A 130 -8.70 2.06 20.12
C GLU A 130 -7.28 2.55 20.43
N TRP A 131 -6.41 1.67 20.93
CA TRP A 131 -5.00 2.02 21.16
C TRP A 131 -4.29 2.38 19.85
N ILE A 132 -4.47 1.60 18.78
CA ILE A 132 -3.88 1.87 17.45
C ILE A 132 -4.34 3.23 16.93
N GLU A 133 -5.63 3.54 17.02
CA GLU A 133 -6.19 4.82 16.60
C GLU A 133 -5.56 6.00 17.32
N GLN A 134 -5.44 5.91 18.66
CA GLN A 134 -4.79 6.94 19.47
C GLN A 134 -3.32 7.13 19.06
N GLN A 135 -2.59 6.04 18.78
CA GLN A 135 -1.21 6.17 18.36
C GLN A 135 -1.09 6.73 16.93
N PHE A 136 -1.96 6.35 16.01
CA PHE A 136 -2.00 6.93 14.67
C PHE A 136 -2.22 8.44 14.71
N GLU A 137 -3.15 8.91 15.52
CA GLU A 137 -3.38 10.35 15.71
C GLU A 137 -2.15 11.04 16.32
N ALA A 138 -1.51 10.43 17.30
CA ALA A 138 -0.30 10.96 17.93
C ALA A 138 0.87 11.06 16.93
N LEU A 139 1.07 10.03 16.09
CA LEU A 139 2.12 10.02 15.06
C LEU A 139 1.85 11.09 13.99
N LEU A 140 0.61 11.23 13.53
CA LEU A 140 0.23 12.28 12.60
C LEU A 140 0.49 13.67 13.16
N LYS A 141 0.06 13.91 14.41
CA LYS A 141 0.28 15.18 15.10
C LYS A 141 1.76 15.51 15.25
N ALA A 142 2.57 14.53 15.66
CA ALA A 142 4.02 14.70 15.83
C ALA A 142 4.72 15.04 14.49
N ALA A 143 4.21 14.50 13.38
CA ALA A 143 4.72 14.76 12.03
C ALA A 143 4.13 16.05 11.39
N GLY A 144 3.28 16.80 12.11
CA GLY A 144 2.58 17.96 11.54
C GLY A 144 1.60 17.62 10.42
N LYS A 145 1.09 16.39 10.41
CA LYS A 145 0.14 15.86 9.42
C LYS A 145 -1.25 15.69 10.02
N THR A 146 -2.23 15.49 9.15
CA THR A 146 -3.62 15.21 9.51
C THR A 146 -4.11 13.99 8.73
N THR A 147 -5.31 13.50 9.01
CA THR A 147 -5.95 12.42 8.25
C THR A 147 -6.06 12.73 6.76
N ARG A 148 -6.15 14.01 6.36
CA ARG A 148 -6.16 14.41 4.95
C ARG A 148 -4.88 14.11 4.19
N ASN A 149 -3.78 13.90 4.90
CA ASN A 149 -2.50 13.52 4.30
C ASN A 149 -2.34 12.00 4.20
N VAL A 150 -3.23 11.21 4.79
CA VAL A 150 -3.16 9.75 4.79
C VAL A 150 -3.73 9.20 3.49
N LEU A 151 -2.94 8.40 2.77
CA LEU A 151 -3.36 7.71 1.55
C LEU A 151 -4.11 6.42 1.85
N GLY A 152 -3.75 5.74 2.93
CA GLY A 152 -4.35 4.49 3.36
C GLY A 152 -3.68 3.92 4.61
N ILE A 153 -4.25 2.82 5.11
CA ILE A 153 -3.79 2.12 6.31
C ILE A 153 -3.49 0.67 5.96
N GLY A 154 -2.34 0.15 6.42
CA GLY A 154 -1.97 -1.26 6.33
C GLY A 154 -1.91 -1.91 7.70
N ILE A 155 -2.55 -3.08 7.87
CA ILE A 155 -2.61 -3.82 9.14
C ILE A 155 -2.07 -5.24 8.92
N GLY A 156 -1.03 -5.61 9.67
CA GLY A 156 -0.52 -6.97 9.77
C GLY A 156 -1.11 -7.68 10.99
N LEU A 157 -1.56 -8.93 10.81
CA LEU A 157 -2.26 -9.71 11.83
C LEU A 157 -1.62 -11.10 11.98
N PRO A 158 -1.46 -11.64 13.20
CA PRO A 158 -0.93 -12.98 13.43
C PRO A 158 -2.01 -14.05 13.26
N ALA A 159 -2.81 -13.95 12.20
CA ALA A 159 -3.97 -14.80 11.95
C ALA A 159 -4.24 -14.92 10.44
N PRO A 160 -4.95 -15.97 9.98
CA PRO A 160 -5.51 -15.99 8.63
C PRO A 160 -6.50 -14.86 8.44
N VAL A 161 -6.42 -14.18 7.28
CA VAL A 161 -7.25 -13.02 6.96
C VAL A 161 -8.02 -13.26 5.65
N ASP A 162 -9.30 -13.01 5.67
CA ASP A 162 -10.09 -12.80 4.45
C ASP A 162 -9.73 -11.42 3.89
N TYR A 163 -8.78 -11.41 2.97
CA TYR A 163 -8.26 -10.16 2.38
C TYR A 163 -9.36 -9.33 1.71
N ALA A 164 -10.35 -9.98 1.10
CA ALA A 164 -11.43 -9.28 0.40
C ALA A 164 -12.30 -8.46 1.36
N ASN A 165 -12.53 -8.97 2.57
CA ASN A 165 -13.37 -8.33 3.58
C ASN A 165 -12.57 -7.68 4.73
N GLY A 166 -11.25 -7.96 4.83
CA GLY A 166 -10.37 -7.38 5.85
C GLY A 166 -10.73 -7.82 7.27
N ARG A 167 -11.01 -9.12 7.45
CA ARG A 167 -11.39 -9.71 8.75
C ARG A 167 -10.62 -10.99 9.03
N VAL A 168 -10.44 -11.30 10.30
CA VAL A 168 -9.85 -12.56 10.75
C VAL A 168 -10.82 -13.72 10.46
N VAL A 169 -10.29 -14.84 9.95
CA VAL A 169 -11.06 -16.04 9.63
C VAL A 169 -10.40 -17.29 10.19
N GLY A 170 -11.23 -18.29 10.57
CA GLY A 170 -10.78 -19.58 11.05
C GLY A 170 -10.18 -19.55 12.45
N PRO A 171 -9.71 -20.71 12.92
CA PRO A 171 -9.07 -20.79 14.24
C PRO A 171 -7.77 -19.98 14.23
N SER A 172 -7.62 -19.09 15.20
CA SER A 172 -6.45 -18.25 15.35
C SER A 172 -6.10 -18.00 16.81
N VAL A 173 -4.90 -17.46 17.04
CA VAL A 173 -4.47 -16.98 18.37
C VAL A 173 -5.24 -15.72 18.80
N MET A 174 -5.99 -15.10 17.88
CA MET A 174 -6.75 -13.88 18.10
C MET A 174 -8.16 -14.19 18.61
N VAL A 175 -8.26 -14.66 19.85
CA VAL A 175 -9.57 -14.97 20.48
C VAL A 175 -10.42 -13.71 20.57
N GLY A 176 -11.69 -13.81 20.13
CA GLY A 176 -12.63 -12.69 20.12
C GLY A 176 -12.53 -11.77 18.89
N TRP A 177 -11.67 -12.09 17.92
CA TRP A 177 -11.55 -11.34 16.66
C TRP A 177 -12.34 -11.97 15.51
N ASP A 178 -12.93 -13.15 15.73
CA ASP A 178 -13.68 -13.85 14.70
C ASP A 178 -14.77 -12.97 14.10
N ASN A 179 -14.73 -12.81 12.78
CA ASN A 179 -15.65 -11.96 12.01
C ASN A 179 -15.67 -10.47 12.40
N PHE A 180 -14.75 -9.99 13.21
CA PHE A 180 -14.63 -8.55 13.44
C PHE A 180 -14.18 -7.85 12.15
N GLU A 181 -14.91 -6.83 11.74
CA GLU A 181 -14.68 -6.11 10.48
C GLU A 181 -13.64 -4.99 10.66
N ILE A 182 -12.36 -5.40 10.80
CA ILE A 182 -11.23 -4.49 11.06
C ILE A 182 -11.15 -3.39 9.99
N ARG A 183 -11.30 -3.78 8.71
CA ARG A 183 -11.30 -2.83 7.59
C ARG A 183 -12.36 -1.77 7.79
N GLN A 184 -13.62 -2.18 7.91
CA GLN A 184 -14.76 -1.25 7.99
C GLN A 184 -14.60 -0.31 9.19
N HIS A 185 -14.21 -0.84 10.36
CA HIS A 185 -13.99 -0.06 11.56
C HIS A 185 -13.00 1.10 11.35
N LEU A 186 -11.85 0.80 10.76
CA LEU A 186 -10.81 1.82 10.53
C LEU A 186 -11.14 2.73 9.32
N GLU A 187 -11.81 2.22 8.28
CA GLU A 187 -12.30 3.04 7.18
C GLU A 187 -13.33 4.07 7.66
N ASP A 188 -14.26 3.68 8.52
CA ASP A 188 -15.24 4.59 9.13
C ASP A 188 -14.56 5.65 10.00
N ARG A 189 -13.49 5.28 10.69
CA ARG A 189 -12.75 6.18 11.60
C ARG A 189 -11.86 7.19 10.87
N PHE A 190 -11.15 6.75 9.82
CA PHE A 190 -10.13 7.56 9.15
C PHE A 190 -10.54 8.07 7.76
N GLY A 191 -11.58 7.51 7.16
CA GLY A 191 -12.07 7.91 5.84
C GLY A 191 -11.12 7.57 4.68
N VAL A 192 -10.24 6.57 4.86
CA VAL A 192 -9.23 6.16 3.88
C VAL A 192 -9.26 4.64 3.69
N PRO A 193 -8.80 4.11 2.53
CA PRO A 193 -8.74 2.67 2.30
C PRO A 193 -7.89 1.95 3.35
N VAL A 194 -8.37 0.79 3.82
CA VAL A 194 -7.68 -0.07 4.80
C VAL A 194 -7.43 -1.46 4.21
N TYR A 195 -6.22 -1.96 4.38
CA TYR A 195 -5.80 -3.29 3.94
C TYR A 195 -5.29 -4.08 5.14
N ALA A 196 -5.99 -5.16 5.47
CA ALA A 196 -5.59 -6.10 6.51
C ALA A 196 -5.10 -7.40 5.86
N GLU A 197 -3.98 -7.93 6.34
CA GLU A 197 -3.38 -9.14 5.82
C GLU A 197 -2.63 -9.90 6.93
N ASN A 198 -2.40 -11.19 6.71
CA ASN A 198 -1.54 -11.99 7.58
C ASN A 198 -0.10 -11.45 7.58
N ASP A 199 0.53 -11.41 8.75
CA ASP A 199 1.88 -10.86 8.95
C ASP A 199 2.95 -11.60 8.13
N VAL A 200 2.85 -12.93 7.98
CA VAL A 200 3.79 -13.73 7.18
C VAL A 200 3.63 -13.46 5.69
N ASN A 201 2.38 -13.26 5.23
CA ASN A 201 2.12 -12.85 3.85
C ASN A 201 2.71 -11.46 3.55
N LEU A 202 2.59 -10.52 4.50
CA LEU A 202 3.20 -9.19 4.38
C LEU A 202 4.72 -9.25 4.36
N LEU A 203 5.35 -10.07 5.23
CA LEU A 203 6.80 -10.30 5.22
C LEU A 203 7.26 -10.89 3.88
N THR A 204 6.52 -11.88 3.37
CA THR A 204 6.78 -12.51 2.06
C THR A 204 6.75 -11.46 0.95
N LEU A 205 5.69 -10.66 0.92
CA LEU A 205 5.52 -9.59 -0.08
C LEU A 205 6.64 -8.54 0.01
N ALA A 206 7.01 -8.15 1.23
CA ALA A 206 8.07 -7.17 1.47
C ALA A 206 9.45 -7.71 1.03
N ASP A 207 9.81 -8.94 1.40
CA ASP A 207 11.09 -9.55 0.99
C ASP A 207 11.17 -9.72 -0.53
N HIS A 208 10.07 -10.19 -1.14
CA HIS A 208 9.99 -10.30 -2.60
C HIS A 208 10.20 -8.94 -3.28
N ARG A 209 9.47 -7.91 -2.87
CA ARG A 209 9.53 -6.59 -3.54
C ARG A 209 10.84 -5.86 -3.32
N LEU A 210 11.39 -5.92 -2.12
CA LEU A 210 12.55 -5.13 -1.73
C LEU A 210 13.88 -5.81 -2.04
N ARG A 211 13.94 -7.14 -1.96
CA ARG A 211 15.19 -7.89 -2.05
C ARG A 211 15.26 -8.83 -3.25
N ARG A 212 14.12 -9.34 -3.72
CA ARG A 212 14.07 -10.42 -4.72
C ARG A 212 13.04 -10.18 -5.83
N PRO A 213 12.99 -8.98 -6.43
CA PRO A 213 11.91 -8.59 -7.34
C PRO A 213 11.86 -9.40 -8.65
N THR A 214 12.90 -10.19 -8.96
CA THR A 214 12.99 -11.04 -10.17
C THR A 214 12.62 -12.49 -9.93
N VAL A 215 12.42 -12.90 -8.68
CA VAL A 215 12.00 -14.27 -8.34
C VAL A 215 10.50 -14.40 -8.63
N SER A 216 10.12 -15.41 -9.40
CA SER A 216 8.72 -15.66 -9.78
C SER A 216 7.96 -16.46 -8.73
N GLU A 217 8.66 -17.32 -7.98
CA GLU A 217 8.08 -18.18 -6.96
C GLU A 217 8.92 -18.09 -5.68
N MET A 218 8.28 -17.89 -4.54
CA MET A 218 8.96 -17.76 -3.25
C MET A 218 8.13 -18.42 -2.16
N VAL A 219 8.81 -19.14 -1.27
CA VAL A 219 8.25 -19.64 -0.01
C VAL A 219 8.97 -18.91 1.12
N PHE A 220 8.21 -18.33 2.02
CA PHE A 220 8.71 -17.67 3.22
C PHE A 220 8.22 -18.44 4.43
N VAL A 221 9.11 -18.80 5.34
CA VAL A 221 8.75 -19.50 6.58
C VAL A 221 9.17 -18.63 7.75
N LYS A 222 8.21 -18.25 8.59
CA LYS A 222 8.42 -17.55 9.85
C LYS A 222 8.39 -18.58 10.98
N VAL A 223 9.47 -18.63 11.75
CA VAL A 223 9.56 -19.46 12.96
C VAL A 223 9.66 -18.53 14.16
N GLY A 224 8.72 -18.60 15.07
CA GLY A 224 8.64 -17.75 16.26
C GLY A 224 7.86 -18.47 17.38
N THR A 225 6.88 -17.82 18.00
CA THR A 225 5.91 -18.45 18.90
C THR A 225 5.08 -19.52 18.19
N GLY A 226 4.94 -19.41 16.86
CA GLY A 226 4.35 -20.38 15.96
C GLY A 226 5.19 -20.53 14.68
N ILE A 227 4.70 -21.36 13.76
CA ILE A 227 5.24 -21.52 12.39
C ILE A 227 4.19 -20.98 11.43
N GLY A 228 4.59 -20.10 10.56
CA GLY A 228 3.75 -19.51 9.53
C GLY A 228 4.46 -19.40 8.19
#